data_53c49db5d2784da56063973410eea5d3
#
_entry.id   53c49db5d2784da56063973410eea5d3
#
_cell.length_a   1.000
_cell.length_b   1.000
_cell.length_c   1.000
_cell.angle_alpha   90.00
_cell.angle_beta   90.00
_cell.angle_gamma   90.00
#
_symmetry.space_group_name_H-M   'P 1'
#
loop_
_entity.id
_entity.type
_entity.pdbx_description
1 polymer ?
#
loop_
_entity_poly.entity_id
_entity_poly.type
_entity_poly.pdbx_seq_one_letter_code
_entity_poly.pdbx_strand_id
1 'polypeptide(L)'
;MNMTKAVLLPLGILLLLATALPAQTNSATDMAVNRAVMDQANTILLRQKLVDAKNATERGDLPGAAKLYEDAKGLVDQIGSGIDAETAQTISGLATTRLALARQAQRDGNLREADTQVSRVLKVDPQNAAALEFKKQNDQLMASMKGRTPDAATLERVPQVVADKTAAGTLVQDAKLLYEMGKFEEAEVKLRQALKLDPDNQGAYYYWNLCTQARYSREEHVRTSESQRSRA
;
A
#
# COMPACT_ATOMS: atom_id res chain seq x y z
N MET A 1 -92.08 52.35 50.10
CA MET A 1 -92.68 51.83 48.84
C MET A 1 -91.57 51.75 47.84
N ASN A 2 -91.33 50.59 47.21
CA ASN A 2 -90.50 50.29 46.05
C ASN A 2 -89.14 49.72 46.34
N MET A 3 -89.06 48.46 46.36
CA MET A 3 -88.66 47.42 45.38
C MET A 3 -87.18 47.52 45.00
N THR A 4 -86.43 46.69 45.71
CA THR A 4 -85.04 46.28 45.36
C THR A 4 -85.08 45.29 44.23
N LYS A 5 -84.35 45.52 43.17
CA LYS A 5 -84.00 44.52 42.11
C LYS A 5 -82.60 44.06 42.33
N ALA A 6 -82.51 42.77 42.65
CA ALA A 6 -81.21 42.06 42.67
C ALA A 6 -80.72 41.82 41.24
N VAL A 7 -79.47 42.14 40.98
CA VAL A 7 -78.74 41.74 39.75
C VAL A 7 -77.73 40.69 40.11
N LEU A 8 -77.93 39.49 39.59
CA LEU A 8 -77.00 38.38 39.66
C LEU A 8 -75.83 38.66 38.68
N LEU A 9 -74.60 38.70 39.17
CA LEU A 9 -73.39 38.59 38.36
C LEU A 9 -73.04 37.12 38.08
N PRO A 10 -72.74 36.73 36.84
CA PRO A 10 -72.19 35.41 36.54
C PRO A 10 -70.75 35.35 36.88
N LEU A 11 -70.35 34.30 37.58
CA LEU A 11 -68.96 33.91 37.93
C LEU A 11 -68.24 33.44 36.66
N GLY A 12 -67.38 34.29 36.09
CA GLY A 12 -66.53 33.97 34.96
C GLY A 12 -65.42 33.01 35.41
N ILE A 13 -65.44 31.77 34.95
CA ILE A 13 -64.35 30.83 35.09
C ILE A 13 -63.21 31.25 34.18
N LEU A 14 -62.17 31.81 34.78
CA LEU A 14 -60.87 32.09 34.05
C LEU A 14 -60.12 30.78 33.87
N LEU A 15 -60.22 30.21 32.64
CA LEU A 15 -59.46 29.03 32.24
C LEU A 15 -58.01 29.48 31.95
N LEU A 16 -57.10 29.26 32.90
CA LEU A 16 -55.61 29.40 32.67
C LEU A 16 -55.17 28.32 31.69
N LEU A 17 -55.02 28.70 30.42
CA LEU A 17 -54.24 27.91 29.47
C LEU A 17 -52.78 28.00 29.89
N ALA A 18 -52.29 26.98 30.59
CA ALA A 18 -50.88 26.72 30.76
C ALA A 18 -50.32 26.31 29.37
N THR A 19 -49.73 27.25 28.64
CA THR A 19 -48.94 26.94 27.46
C THR A 19 -47.68 26.20 27.92
N ALA A 20 -47.67 24.87 27.75
CA ALA A 20 -46.45 24.09 27.87
C ALA A 20 -45.46 24.59 26.82
N LEU A 21 -44.45 25.33 27.24
CA LEU A 21 -43.26 25.62 26.43
C LEU A 21 -42.60 24.29 26.07
N PRO A 22 -42.32 24.02 24.79
CA PRO A 22 -41.71 22.76 24.41
C PRO A 22 -40.31 22.66 25.01
N ALA A 23 -40.02 21.53 25.64
CA ALA A 23 -38.72 21.17 26.23
C ALA A 23 -37.59 20.95 25.17
N GLN A 24 -37.63 21.63 24.04
CA GLN A 24 -36.65 21.50 22.93
C GLN A 24 -35.41 22.37 23.10
N THR A 25 -35.42 23.35 24.02
CA THR A 25 -34.25 24.25 24.22
C THR A 25 -33.13 23.57 25.00
N ASN A 26 -33.41 22.57 25.85
CA ASN A 26 -32.38 21.90 26.64
C ASN A 26 -31.51 20.96 25.78
N SER A 27 -32.10 20.27 24.81
CA SER A 27 -31.35 19.34 23.92
C SER A 27 -30.32 20.04 23.04
N ALA A 28 -30.67 21.21 22.48
CA ALA A 28 -29.72 21.97 21.65
C ALA A 28 -28.57 22.59 22.47
N THR A 29 -28.86 23.04 23.67
CA THR A 29 -27.88 23.58 24.62
C THR A 29 -26.96 22.48 25.11
N ASP A 30 -27.49 21.31 25.46
CA ASP A 30 -26.69 20.15 25.89
C ASP A 30 -25.79 19.66 24.78
N MET A 31 -26.27 19.61 23.53
CA MET A 31 -25.40 19.26 22.36
C MET A 31 -24.29 20.28 22.14
N ALA A 32 -24.58 21.59 22.28
CA ALA A 32 -23.57 22.63 22.14
C ALA A 32 -22.51 22.56 23.26
N VAL A 33 -22.90 22.31 24.50
CA VAL A 33 -22.00 22.14 25.63
C VAL A 33 -21.13 20.89 25.42
N ASN A 34 -21.73 19.75 25.06
CA ASN A 34 -20.98 18.53 24.78
C ASN A 34 -19.97 18.73 23.64
N ARG A 35 -20.35 19.44 22.57
CA ARG A 35 -19.43 19.78 21.47
C ARG A 35 -18.27 20.64 21.95
N ALA A 36 -18.53 21.69 22.73
CA ALA A 36 -17.48 22.56 23.28
C ALA A 36 -16.51 21.79 24.19
N VAL A 37 -16.99 20.87 25.02
CA VAL A 37 -16.15 20.01 25.86
C VAL A 37 -15.29 19.08 24.99
N MET A 38 -15.85 18.49 23.94
CA MET A 38 -15.09 17.64 23.01
C MET A 38 -14.02 18.45 22.25
N ASP A 39 -14.33 19.64 21.77
CA ASP A 39 -13.41 20.52 21.07
C ASP A 39 -12.26 20.97 21.98
N GLN A 40 -12.55 21.24 23.26
CA GLN A 40 -11.53 21.54 24.25
C GLN A 40 -10.59 20.32 24.52
N ALA A 41 -11.15 19.14 24.68
CA ALA A 41 -10.39 17.92 24.88
C ALA A 41 -9.50 17.62 23.66
N ASN A 42 -10.05 17.74 22.45
CA ASN A 42 -9.31 17.57 21.20
C ASN A 42 -8.20 18.60 21.05
N THR A 43 -8.41 19.85 21.50
CA THR A 43 -7.38 20.89 21.47
C THR A 43 -6.19 20.53 22.39
N ILE A 44 -6.46 20.01 23.59
CA ILE A 44 -5.41 19.56 24.51
C ILE A 44 -4.62 18.39 23.86
N LEU A 45 -5.33 17.42 23.30
CA LEU A 45 -4.71 16.28 22.62
C LEU A 45 -3.88 16.72 21.40
N LEU A 46 -4.40 17.67 20.61
CA LEU A 46 -3.69 18.26 19.46
C LEU A 46 -2.34 18.87 19.91
N ARG A 47 -2.36 19.70 20.95
CA ARG A 47 -1.11 20.30 21.50
C ARG A 47 -0.13 19.27 21.96
N GLN A 48 -0.59 18.21 22.63
CA GLN A 48 0.26 17.10 23.04
C GLN A 48 0.88 16.39 21.82
N LYS A 49 0.07 16.07 20.81
CA LYS A 49 0.55 15.45 19.57
C LYS A 49 1.60 16.30 18.84
N LEU A 50 1.44 17.63 18.83
CA LEU A 50 2.41 18.55 18.23
C LEU A 50 3.75 18.56 18.98
N VAL A 51 3.73 18.52 20.31
CA VAL A 51 4.93 18.38 21.14
C VAL A 51 5.62 17.05 20.86
N ASP A 52 4.86 15.95 20.85
CA ASP A 52 5.40 14.61 20.59
C ASP A 52 5.99 14.49 19.17
N ALA A 53 5.33 15.08 18.17
CA ALA A 53 5.81 15.12 16.78
C ALA A 53 7.12 15.92 16.65
N LYS A 54 7.21 17.07 17.33
CA LYS A 54 8.44 17.87 17.38
C LYS A 54 9.58 17.08 18.02
N ASN A 55 9.34 16.46 19.18
CA ASN A 55 10.32 15.64 19.87
C ASN A 55 10.77 14.44 19.00
N ALA A 56 9.86 13.79 18.27
CA ALA A 56 10.20 12.72 17.34
C ALA A 56 11.07 13.24 16.17
N THR A 57 10.76 14.42 15.63
CA THR A 57 11.57 15.06 14.59
C THR A 57 13.00 15.36 15.10
N GLU A 58 13.12 15.91 16.30
CA GLU A 58 14.42 16.23 16.92
C GLU A 58 15.27 14.98 17.18
N ARG A 59 14.66 13.85 17.48
CA ARG A 59 15.35 12.55 17.61
C ARG A 59 15.65 11.87 16.27
N GLY A 60 15.21 12.46 15.14
CA GLY A 60 15.40 11.86 13.82
C GLY A 60 14.40 10.75 13.46
N ASP A 61 13.40 10.49 14.30
CA ASP A 61 12.32 9.55 13.98
C ASP A 61 11.31 10.23 13.05
N LEU A 62 11.71 10.38 11.78
CA LEU A 62 10.88 11.02 10.77
C LEU A 62 9.58 10.25 10.48
N PRO A 63 9.56 8.89 10.39
CA PRO A 63 8.31 8.16 10.20
C PRO A 63 7.33 8.34 11.36
N GLY A 64 7.80 8.27 12.60
CA GLY A 64 7.00 8.50 13.80
C GLY A 64 6.47 9.93 13.86
N ALA A 65 7.32 10.92 13.59
CA ALA A 65 6.94 12.33 13.54
C ALA A 65 5.86 12.58 12.47
N ALA A 66 6.02 12.03 11.27
CA ALA A 66 5.04 12.18 10.18
C ALA A 66 3.67 11.62 10.57
N LYS A 67 3.62 10.47 11.24
CA LYS A 67 2.37 9.89 11.74
C LYS A 67 1.72 10.78 12.81
N LEU A 68 2.50 11.30 13.74
CA LEU A 68 2.00 12.20 14.79
C LEU A 68 1.43 13.50 14.20
N TYR A 69 2.07 14.08 13.16
CA TYR A 69 1.53 15.23 12.44
C TYR A 69 0.27 14.89 11.64
N GLU A 70 0.14 13.67 11.07
CA GLU A 70 -1.09 13.22 10.42
C GLU A 70 -2.23 13.05 11.43
N ASP A 71 -1.97 12.48 12.61
CA ASP A 71 -2.92 12.39 13.71
C ASP A 71 -3.37 13.80 14.16
N ALA A 72 -2.41 14.74 14.30
CA ALA A 72 -2.67 16.13 14.61
C ALA A 72 -3.57 16.81 13.55
N LYS A 73 -3.32 16.53 12.24
CA LYS A 73 -4.17 17.03 11.15
C LYS A 73 -5.61 16.51 11.26
N GLY A 74 -5.79 15.24 11.65
CA GLY A 74 -7.12 14.68 11.90
C GLY A 74 -7.85 15.41 13.02
N LEU A 75 -7.15 15.82 14.10
CA LEU A 75 -7.73 16.62 15.17
C LEU A 75 -8.07 18.05 14.73
N VAL A 76 -7.19 18.68 13.92
CA VAL A 76 -7.47 19.99 13.32
C VAL A 76 -8.77 19.97 12.51
N ASP A 77 -8.96 18.92 11.68
CA ASP A 77 -10.16 18.75 10.88
C ASP A 77 -11.44 18.53 11.73
N GLN A 78 -11.31 17.90 12.88
CA GLN A 78 -12.43 17.66 13.82
C GLN A 78 -12.83 18.93 14.57
N ILE A 79 -11.85 19.75 15.02
CA ILE A 79 -12.07 20.98 15.76
C ILE A 79 -12.61 22.08 14.83
N GLY A 80 -11.97 22.26 13.69
CA GLY A 80 -12.39 23.13 12.60
C GLY A 80 -11.91 24.58 12.73
N SER A 81 -12.20 25.29 13.82
CA SER A 81 -11.89 26.73 13.97
C SER A 81 -11.32 27.08 15.34
N GLY A 82 -10.70 28.27 15.43
CA GLY A 82 -10.15 28.78 16.69
C GLY A 82 -8.80 28.20 17.10
N ILE A 83 -8.13 27.48 16.18
CA ILE A 83 -6.82 26.83 16.39
C ILE A 83 -5.86 27.13 15.22
N ASP A 84 -5.85 28.36 14.73
CA ASP A 84 -5.09 28.74 13.54
C ASP A 84 -3.58 28.52 13.70
N ALA A 85 -3.05 28.80 14.89
CA ALA A 85 -1.64 28.60 15.20
C ALA A 85 -1.26 27.11 15.18
N GLU A 86 -2.06 26.24 15.81
CA GLU A 86 -1.87 24.80 15.83
C GLU A 86 -2.05 24.19 14.42
N THR A 87 -2.99 24.73 13.64
CA THR A 87 -3.20 24.35 12.23
C THR A 87 -1.95 24.65 11.39
N ALA A 88 -1.43 25.87 11.48
CA ALA A 88 -0.22 26.29 10.76
C ALA A 88 0.98 25.42 11.17
N GLN A 89 1.14 25.15 12.47
CA GLN A 89 2.21 24.30 13.00
C GLN A 89 2.08 22.86 12.50
N THR A 90 0.86 22.32 12.45
CA THR A 90 0.57 20.97 11.94
C THR A 90 0.96 20.83 10.48
N ILE A 91 0.50 21.76 9.63
CA ILE A 91 0.76 21.76 8.18
C ILE A 91 2.26 21.91 7.91
N SER A 92 2.92 22.88 8.57
CA SER A 92 4.36 23.11 8.41
C SER A 92 5.20 21.91 8.88
N GLY A 93 4.86 21.34 10.03
CA GLY A 93 5.55 20.16 10.56
C GLY A 93 5.39 18.94 9.67
N LEU A 94 4.17 18.69 9.20
CA LEU A 94 3.87 17.61 8.25
C LEU A 94 4.65 17.78 6.94
N ALA A 95 4.64 18.97 6.36
CA ALA A 95 5.36 19.27 5.13
C ALA A 95 6.87 19.06 5.28
N THR A 96 7.47 19.58 6.34
CA THR A 96 8.90 19.45 6.61
C THR A 96 9.31 17.99 6.78
N THR A 97 8.56 17.24 7.58
CA THR A 97 8.87 15.84 7.88
C THR A 97 8.69 14.94 6.66
N ARG A 98 7.59 15.12 5.91
CA ARG A 98 7.33 14.35 4.67
C ARG A 98 8.34 14.68 3.57
N LEU A 99 8.75 15.94 3.42
CA LEU A 99 9.82 16.33 2.48
C LEU A 99 11.18 15.74 2.87
N ALA A 100 11.48 15.63 4.17
CA ALA A 100 12.69 14.96 4.63
C ALA A 100 12.67 13.45 4.27
N LEU A 101 11.55 12.76 4.49
CA LEU A 101 11.34 11.37 4.07
C LEU A 101 11.43 11.21 2.54
N ALA A 102 10.84 12.14 1.77
CA ALA A 102 10.93 12.13 0.32
C ALA A 102 12.38 12.25 -0.16
N ARG A 103 13.16 13.16 0.43
CA ARG A 103 14.59 13.31 0.11
C ARG A 103 15.40 12.07 0.48
N GLN A 104 15.08 11.43 1.60
CA GLN A 104 15.71 10.17 1.99
C GLN A 104 15.41 9.09 0.97
N ALA A 105 14.13 8.86 0.65
CA ALA A 105 13.72 7.88 -0.35
C ALA A 105 14.37 8.13 -1.73
N GLN A 106 14.50 9.39 -2.15
CA GLN A 106 15.16 9.76 -3.40
C GLN A 106 16.66 9.42 -3.37
N ARG A 107 17.37 9.69 -2.26
CA ARG A 107 18.79 9.28 -2.11
C ARG A 107 18.98 7.78 -2.14
N ASP A 108 18.01 7.03 -1.60
CA ASP A 108 18.00 5.56 -1.58
C ASP A 108 17.58 4.96 -2.94
N GLY A 109 17.33 5.82 -3.95
CA GLY A 109 16.89 5.41 -5.29
C GLY A 109 15.41 5.01 -5.38
N ASN A 110 14.66 5.13 -4.29
CA ASN A 110 13.24 4.78 -4.25
C ASN A 110 12.36 5.97 -4.67
N LEU A 111 12.42 6.30 -5.98
CA LEU A 111 11.74 7.48 -6.52
C LEU A 111 10.21 7.42 -6.41
N ARG A 112 9.60 6.22 -6.39
CA ARG A 112 8.15 6.04 -6.19
C ARG A 112 7.75 6.38 -4.76
N GLU A 113 8.53 5.96 -3.78
CA GLU A 113 8.28 6.33 -2.38
C GLU A 113 8.48 7.83 -2.18
N ALA A 114 9.51 8.42 -2.78
CA ALA A 114 9.73 9.86 -2.78
C ALA A 114 8.51 10.62 -3.34
N ASP A 115 7.94 10.15 -4.46
CA ASP A 115 6.71 10.71 -5.04
C ASP A 115 5.51 10.57 -4.11
N THR A 116 5.36 9.43 -3.46
CA THR A 116 4.29 9.18 -2.47
C THR A 116 4.38 10.17 -1.31
N GLN A 117 5.58 10.37 -0.76
CA GLN A 117 5.80 11.27 0.37
C GLN A 117 5.50 12.73 -0.01
N VAL A 118 5.98 13.22 -1.16
CA VAL A 118 5.73 14.60 -1.60
C VAL A 118 4.26 14.82 -1.97
N SER A 119 3.59 13.83 -2.54
CA SER A 119 2.16 13.91 -2.87
C SER A 119 1.29 14.08 -1.63
N ARG A 120 1.68 13.49 -0.49
CA ARG A 120 1.01 13.70 0.81
C ARG A 120 1.14 15.14 1.31
N VAL A 121 2.28 15.79 1.06
CA VAL A 121 2.44 17.23 1.36
C VAL A 121 1.49 18.07 0.51
N LEU A 122 1.47 17.85 -0.80
CA LEU A 122 0.65 18.61 -1.74
C LEU A 122 -0.86 18.40 -1.54
N LYS A 123 -1.26 17.28 -0.93
CA LYS A 123 -2.66 17.04 -0.55
C LYS A 123 -3.12 17.98 0.58
N VAL A 124 -2.22 18.35 1.48
CA VAL A 124 -2.52 19.21 2.65
C VAL A 124 -2.22 20.67 2.35
N ASP A 125 -1.14 20.93 1.61
CA ASP A 125 -0.70 22.24 1.18
C ASP A 125 -0.36 22.22 -0.33
N PRO A 126 -1.35 22.42 -1.21
CA PRO A 126 -1.16 22.34 -2.66
C PRO A 126 -0.22 23.41 -3.22
N GLN A 127 0.01 24.50 -2.50
CA GLN A 127 0.86 25.62 -2.92
C GLN A 127 2.26 25.57 -2.29
N ASN A 128 2.63 24.46 -1.64
CA ASN A 128 3.94 24.33 -1.03
C ASN A 128 5.05 24.34 -2.09
N ALA A 129 5.76 25.47 -2.19
CA ALA A 129 6.77 25.69 -3.23
C ALA A 129 7.89 24.63 -3.18
N ALA A 130 8.33 24.22 -1.97
CA ALA A 130 9.37 23.21 -1.82
C ALA A 130 8.91 21.80 -2.26
N ALA A 131 7.64 21.48 -2.02
CA ALA A 131 7.05 20.23 -2.46
C ALA A 131 6.84 20.18 -3.98
N LEU A 132 6.38 21.28 -4.58
CA LEU A 132 6.21 21.40 -6.03
C LEU A 132 7.55 21.26 -6.76
N GLU A 133 8.57 21.95 -6.29
CA GLU A 133 9.92 21.87 -6.89
C GLU A 133 10.51 20.46 -6.73
N PHE A 134 10.40 19.86 -5.53
CA PHE A 134 10.84 18.48 -5.30
C PHE A 134 10.12 17.50 -6.23
N LYS A 135 8.79 17.62 -6.35
CA LYS A 135 8.00 16.75 -7.23
C LYS A 135 8.48 16.83 -8.67
N LYS A 136 8.68 18.05 -9.20
CA LYS A 136 9.20 18.28 -10.55
C LYS A 136 10.55 17.58 -10.77
N GLN A 137 11.49 17.70 -9.83
CA GLN A 137 12.80 17.07 -9.92
C GLN A 137 12.67 15.52 -9.86
N ASN A 138 11.84 15.01 -8.98
CA ASN A 138 11.61 13.57 -8.84
C ASN A 138 10.95 12.98 -10.10
N ASP A 139 10.00 13.67 -10.71
CA ASP A 139 9.35 13.27 -11.97
C ASP A 139 10.36 13.22 -13.12
N GLN A 140 11.29 14.17 -13.20
CA GLN A 140 12.38 14.16 -14.19
C GLN A 140 13.31 12.96 -14.00
N LEU A 141 13.65 12.63 -12.75
CA LEU A 141 14.46 11.46 -12.44
C LEU A 141 13.73 10.16 -12.81
N MET A 142 12.45 10.03 -12.46
CA MET A 142 11.63 8.88 -12.85
C MET A 142 11.54 8.74 -14.37
N ALA A 143 11.36 9.85 -15.10
CA ALA A 143 11.32 9.84 -16.55
C ALA A 143 12.67 9.40 -17.17
N SER A 144 13.80 9.84 -16.61
CA SER A 144 15.13 9.44 -17.06
C SER A 144 15.45 7.96 -16.83
N MET A 145 14.81 7.36 -15.81
CA MET A 145 14.97 5.93 -15.49
C MET A 145 13.97 5.04 -16.22
N LYS A 146 12.98 5.62 -16.90
CA LYS A 146 11.98 4.87 -17.64
C LYS A 146 12.66 4.04 -18.74
N GLY A 147 12.46 2.72 -18.72
CA GLY A 147 13.09 1.77 -19.64
C GLY A 147 14.50 1.31 -19.24
N ARG A 148 15.11 1.86 -18.17
CA ARG A 148 16.41 1.41 -17.64
C ARG A 148 16.28 0.46 -16.43
N THR A 149 15.22 0.62 -15.66
CA THR A 149 14.88 -0.27 -14.53
C THR A 149 13.65 -1.08 -14.88
N PRO A 150 13.65 -2.40 -14.64
CA PRO A 150 12.44 -3.22 -14.76
C PRO A 150 11.32 -2.66 -13.87
N ASP A 151 10.08 -2.80 -14.32
CA ASP A 151 8.92 -2.45 -13.51
C ASP A 151 8.77 -3.38 -12.28
N ALA A 152 7.93 -2.98 -11.31
CA ALA A 152 7.74 -3.75 -10.09
C ALA A 152 7.18 -5.15 -10.38
N ALA A 153 6.29 -5.30 -11.36
CA ALA A 153 5.73 -6.59 -11.75
C ALA A 153 6.79 -7.51 -12.37
N THR A 154 7.75 -6.96 -13.10
CA THR A 154 8.91 -7.71 -13.62
C THR A 154 9.84 -8.12 -12.47
N LEU A 155 10.12 -7.21 -11.52
CA LEU A 155 10.97 -7.52 -10.36
C LEU A 155 10.36 -8.60 -9.45
N GLU A 156 9.04 -8.62 -9.27
CA GLU A 156 8.34 -9.68 -8.51
C GLU A 156 8.46 -11.05 -9.15
N ARG A 157 8.64 -11.14 -10.47
CA ARG A 157 8.82 -12.41 -11.20
C ARG A 157 10.25 -12.93 -11.18
N VAL A 158 11.24 -12.08 -10.90
CA VAL A 158 12.66 -12.47 -10.91
C VAL A 158 12.93 -13.68 -10.00
N PRO A 159 12.46 -13.75 -8.73
CA PRO A 159 12.71 -14.90 -7.87
C PRO A 159 12.15 -16.20 -8.47
N GLN A 160 10.95 -16.16 -9.06
CA GLN A 160 10.33 -17.32 -9.69
C GLN A 160 11.12 -17.77 -10.92
N VAL A 161 11.52 -16.85 -11.78
CA VAL A 161 12.34 -17.17 -12.98
C VAL A 161 13.69 -17.77 -12.59
N VAL A 162 14.31 -17.27 -11.52
CA VAL A 162 15.57 -17.82 -10.99
C VAL A 162 15.35 -19.21 -10.42
N ALA A 163 14.27 -19.44 -9.68
CA ALA A 163 13.93 -20.74 -9.14
C ALA A 163 13.65 -21.76 -10.26
N ASP A 164 12.88 -21.38 -11.28
CA ASP A 164 12.57 -22.24 -12.43
C ASP A 164 13.84 -22.62 -13.21
N LYS A 165 14.76 -21.67 -13.46
CA LYS A 165 16.05 -21.94 -14.11
C LYS A 165 16.94 -22.86 -13.28
N THR A 166 16.96 -22.67 -11.96
CA THR A 166 17.72 -23.53 -11.05
C THR A 166 17.17 -24.97 -11.06
N ALA A 167 15.85 -25.12 -10.98
CA ALA A 167 15.17 -26.40 -11.05
C ALA A 167 15.40 -27.10 -12.42
N ALA A 168 15.31 -26.34 -13.52
CA ALA A 168 15.63 -26.85 -14.85
C ALA A 168 17.08 -27.36 -14.93
N GLY A 169 18.04 -26.59 -14.39
CA GLY A 169 19.45 -26.99 -14.32
C GLY A 169 19.66 -28.31 -13.57
N THR A 170 18.98 -28.50 -12.43
CA THR A 170 19.03 -29.76 -11.67
C THR A 170 18.48 -30.93 -12.50
N LEU A 171 17.36 -30.75 -13.18
CA LEU A 171 16.78 -31.77 -14.06
C LEU A 171 17.69 -32.15 -15.22
N VAL A 172 18.46 -31.19 -15.74
CA VAL A 172 19.47 -31.47 -16.78
C VAL A 172 20.63 -32.29 -16.23
N GLN A 173 21.06 -32.02 -14.99
CA GLN A 173 22.11 -32.84 -14.34
C GLN A 173 21.62 -34.27 -14.09
N ASP A 174 20.39 -34.45 -13.60
CA ASP A 174 19.77 -35.76 -13.46
C ASP A 174 19.73 -36.50 -14.81
N ALA A 175 19.29 -35.82 -15.86
CA ALA A 175 19.21 -36.40 -17.20
C ALA A 175 20.58 -36.79 -17.74
N LYS A 176 21.63 -35.99 -17.50
CA LYS A 176 23.00 -36.31 -17.84
C LYS A 176 23.43 -37.65 -17.19
N LEU A 177 23.17 -37.78 -15.89
CA LEU A 177 23.49 -39.03 -15.15
C LEU A 177 22.76 -40.25 -15.74
N LEU A 178 21.46 -40.08 -16.03
CA LEU A 178 20.67 -41.13 -16.68
C LEU A 178 21.18 -41.49 -18.06
N TYR A 179 21.62 -40.50 -18.84
CA TYR A 179 22.27 -40.73 -20.14
C TYR A 179 23.54 -41.56 -20.00
N GLU A 180 24.43 -41.21 -19.05
CA GLU A 180 25.66 -41.96 -18.75
C GLU A 180 25.40 -43.39 -18.29
N MET A 181 24.26 -43.62 -17.62
CA MET A 181 23.78 -44.96 -17.23
C MET A 181 23.11 -45.73 -18.39
N GLY A 182 22.98 -45.15 -19.58
CA GLY A 182 22.30 -45.75 -20.72
C GLY A 182 20.78 -45.78 -20.65
N LYS A 183 20.18 -45.03 -19.69
CA LYS A 183 18.73 -44.90 -19.48
C LYS A 183 18.15 -43.74 -20.26
N PHE A 184 18.20 -43.86 -21.58
CA PHE A 184 17.91 -42.74 -22.47
C PHE A 184 16.46 -42.25 -22.40
N GLU A 185 15.49 -43.15 -22.23
CA GLU A 185 14.06 -42.82 -22.14
C GLU A 185 13.77 -42.04 -20.84
N GLU A 186 14.36 -42.43 -19.71
CA GLU A 186 14.23 -41.75 -18.43
C GLU A 186 14.88 -40.36 -18.49
N ALA A 187 16.05 -40.26 -19.16
CA ALA A 187 16.72 -38.98 -19.38
C ALA A 187 15.87 -38.03 -20.22
N GLU A 188 15.24 -38.49 -21.30
CA GLU A 188 14.33 -37.67 -22.14
C GLU A 188 13.16 -37.11 -21.32
N VAL A 189 12.58 -37.89 -20.38
CA VAL A 189 11.50 -37.41 -19.51
C VAL A 189 11.97 -36.25 -18.64
N LYS A 190 13.16 -36.34 -18.05
CA LYS A 190 13.76 -35.26 -17.22
C LYS A 190 14.04 -34.01 -18.05
N LEU A 191 14.58 -34.17 -19.26
CA LEU A 191 14.89 -33.08 -20.18
C LEU A 191 13.60 -32.35 -20.64
N ARG A 192 12.54 -33.09 -20.89
CA ARG A 192 11.23 -32.50 -21.20
C ARG A 192 10.67 -31.67 -20.04
N GLN A 193 10.87 -32.12 -18.80
CA GLN A 193 10.50 -31.35 -17.61
C GLN A 193 11.36 -30.09 -17.47
N ALA A 194 12.66 -30.18 -17.71
CA ALA A 194 13.57 -29.03 -17.70
C ALA A 194 13.15 -27.96 -18.72
N LEU A 195 12.82 -28.36 -19.97
CA LEU A 195 12.37 -27.45 -21.02
C LEU A 195 10.99 -26.83 -20.77
N LYS A 196 10.15 -27.42 -19.91
CA LYS A 196 8.90 -26.76 -19.47
C LYS A 196 9.18 -25.62 -18.49
N LEU A 197 10.22 -25.73 -17.67
CA LEU A 197 10.60 -24.70 -16.70
C LEU A 197 11.47 -23.60 -17.34
N ASP A 198 12.39 -24.00 -18.22
CA ASP A 198 13.31 -23.11 -18.91
C ASP A 198 13.39 -23.53 -20.40
N PRO A 199 12.49 -22.99 -21.26
CA PRO A 199 12.45 -23.34 -22.68
C PRO A 199 13.73 -23.02 -23.46
N ASP A 200 14.55 -22.09 -22.96
CA ASP A 200 15.81 -21.68 -23.62
C ASP A 200 17.05 -22.45 -23.10
N ASN A 201 16.86 -23.51 -22.34
CA ASN A 201 17.93 -24.26 -21.73
C ASN A 201 18.73 -25.07 -22.77
N GLN A 202 19.86 -24.54 -23.19
CA GLN A 202 20.74 -25.17 -24.20
C GLN A 202 21.28 -26.54 -23.76
N GLY A 203 21.55 -26.71 -22.44
CA GLY A 203 21.96 -28.01 -21.90
C GLY A 203 20.91 -29.11 -22.06
N ALA A 204 19.65 -28.74 -21.86
CA ALA A 204 18.53 -29.67 -22.06
C ALA A 204 18.41 -30.10 -23.52
N TYR A 205 18.51 -29.18 -24.47
CA TYR A 205 18.50 -29.52 -25.91
C TYR A 205 19.71 -30.36 -26.31
N TYR A 206 20.89 -30.05 -25.77
CA TYR A 206 22.09 -30.80 -26.07
C TYR A 206 21.94 -32.28 -25.65
N TYR A 207 21.59 -32.54 -24.39
CA TYR A 207 21.41 -33.90 -23.91
C TYR A 207 20.22 -34.60 -24.55
N TRP A 208 19.15 -33.87 -24.92
CA TRP A 208 18.02 -34.41 -25.67
C TRP A 208 18.48 -35.02 -27.00
N ASN A 209 19.30 -34.27 -27.76
CA ASN A 209 19.85 -34.77 -29.02
C ASN A 209 20.75 -35.99 -28.83
N LEU A 210 21.58 -36.00 -27.78
CA LEU A 210 22.43 -37.17 -27.46
C LEU A 210 21.58 -38.42 -27.11
N CYS A 211 20.55 -38.28 -26.28
CA CYS A 211 19.64 -39.37 -25.93
C CYS A 211 18.96 -39.93 -27.17
N THR A 212 18.49 -39.06 -28.06
CA THR A 212 17.82 -39.44 -29.29
C THR A 212 18.77 -40.18 -30.22
N GLN A 213 19.99 -39.73 -30.41
CA GLN A 213 21.01 -40.39 -31.22
C GLN A 213 21.39 -41.78 -30.66
N ALA A 214 21.62 -41.85 -29.33
CA ALA A 214 22.00 -43.09 -28.67
C ALA A 214 20.86 -44.15 -28.76
N ARG A 215 19.61 -43.73 -28.67
CA ARG A 215 18.46 -44.62 -28.81
C ARG A 215 18.38 -45.16 -30.25
N TYR A 216 18.49 -44.32 -31.27
CA TYR A 216 18.49 -44.78 -32.67
C TYR A 216 19.63 -45.76 -32.97
N SER A 217 20.85 -45.45 -32.48
CA SER A 217 21.99 -46.38 -32.63
C SER A 217 21.72 -47.74 -31.96
N ARG A 218 21.12 -47.75 -30.78
CA ARG A 218 20.75 -48.99 -30.09
C ARG A 218 19.72 -49.78 -30.90
N GLU A 219 18.66 -49.15 -31.39
CA GLU A 219 17.63 -49.77 -32.22
C GLU A 219 18.22 -50.36 -33.52
N GLU A 220 19.15 -49.67 -34.14
CA GLU A 220 19.83 -50.13 -35.37
C GLU A 220 20.68 -51.38 -35.11
N HIS A 221 21.45 -51.38 -33.98
CA HIS A 221 22.22 -52.55 -33.57
C HIS A 221 21.34 -53.77 -33.30
N VAL A 222 20.18 -53.55 -32.62
CA VAL A 222 19.23 -54.67 -32.37
C VAL A 222 18.69 -55.21 -33.69
N ARG A 223 18.23 -54.37 -34.59
CA ARG A 223 17.73 -54.77 -35.91
C ARG A 223 18.76 -55.56 -36.73
N THR A 224 20.01 -55.03 -36.72
CA THR A 224 21.12 -55.71 -37.44
C THR A 224 21.42 -57.08 -36.87
N SER A 225 21.49 -57.19 -35.53
CA SER A 225 21.74 -58.46 -34.85
C SER A 225 20.61 -59.50 -35.08
N GLU A 226 19.35 -59.07 -35.07
CA GLU A 226 18.19 -59.91 -35.37
C GLU A 226 18.22 -60.38 -36.83
N SER A 227 18.54 -59.50 -37.80
CA SER A 227 18.65 -59.86 -39.20
C SER A 227 19.78 -60.87 -39.48
N GLN A 228 20.90 -60.78 -38.74
CA GLN A 228 22.00 -61.73 -38.80
C GLN A 228 21.59 -63.10 -38.25
N ARG A 229 20.87 -63.13 -37.10
CA ARG A 229 20.36 -64.38 -36.49
C ARG A 229 19.35 -65.08 -37.36
N SER A 230 18.52 -64.36 -38.12
CA SER A 230 17.53 -64.96 -39.02
C SER A 230 18.13 -65.52 -40.32
N ARG A 231 19.39 -65.20 -40.63
CA ARG A 231 20.10 -65.70 -41.81
C ARG A 231 21.08 -66.88 -41.52
N ALA A 232 21.30 -67.15 -40.25
CA ALA A 232 22.12 -68.27 -39.78
C ALA A 232 21.24 -69.50 -39.49
#